data_c7bc25a0056e6f796a9e4bf91c43c9bc
#
_entry.id   c7bc25a0056e6f796a9e4bf91c43c9bc
#
_cell.length_a   1.000
_cell.length_b   1.000
_cell.length_c   1.000
_cell.angle_alpha   90.00
_cell.angle_beta   90.00
_cell.angle_gamma   90.00
#
_symmetry.space_group_name_H-M   'P 1'
#
loop_
_entity.id
_entity.type
_entity.pdbx_description
1 polymer ?
#
loop_
_entity_poly.entity_id
_entity_poly.type
_entity_poly.pdbx_seq_one_letter_code
_entity_poly.pdbx_strand_id
1 'polypeptide(L)'
;KTLVLILWIAVLALLGTGAALFGQGANAPITIPGTESQEAITQLGLTFPEVSGTSATIIVVAPDGDSVEDAPYRSIIEDAAADLEDAEGVTAVQTPFSEQASGGLSDDGQAALITVQIEGEVSSVSDDTIAAIERTTDEIRDQLPSGAQTSYGGEALSTSVPAISPTEAVGVLIAFVVLILTLGSLIAAGMPLLIAMLGVGVS
;
A
#
# COMPACT_ATOMS: atom_id res chain seq x y z
N LYS A 1 -41.54 -16.64 11.96
CA LYS A 1 -40.20 -16.31 12.49
C LYS A 1 -39.10 -16.81 11.54
N THR A 2 -39.11 -18.08 11.10
CA THR A 2 -38.13 -18.65 10.16
C THR A 2 -38.11 -17.97 8.78
N LEU A 3 -39.28 -17.59 8.27
CA LEU A 3 -39.41 -16.85 7.00
C LEU A 3 -38.73 -15.48 7.02
N VAL A 4 -38.82 -14.74 8.13
CA VAL A 4 -38.15 -13.45 8.32
C VAL A 4 -36.64 -13.63 8.38
N LEU A 5 -36.17 -14.70 9.03
CA LEU A 5 -34.74 -15.01 9.14
C LEU A 5 -34.15 -15.39 7.77
N ILE A 6 -34.86 -16.21 6.98
CA ILE A 6 -34.47 -16.56 5.63
C ILE A 6 -34.44 -15.33 4.72
N LEU A 7 -35.44 -14.43 4.83
CA LEU A 7 -35.47 -13.18 4.07
C LEU A 7 -34.25 -12.31 4.37
N TRP A 8 -33.91 -12.14 5.65
CA TRP A 8 -32.74 -11.35 6.04
C TRP A 8 -31.42 -11.95 5.56
N ILE A 9 -31.27 -13.28 5.66
CA ILE A 9 -30.08 -13.97 5.12
C ILE A 9 -29.98 -13.78 3.59
N ALA A 10 -31.10 -13.86 2.88
CA ALA A 10 -31.12 -13.64 1.45
C ALA A 10 -30.75 -12.20 1.06
N VAL A 11 -31.27 -11.19 1.80
CA VAL A 11 -30.94 -9.78 1.60
C VAL A 11 -29.44 -9.53 1.86
N LEU A 12 -28.91 -10.06 2.96
CA LEU A 12 -27.48 -9.92 3.28
C LEU A 12 -26.57 -10.63 2.26
N ALA A 13 -26.94 -11.81 1.80
CA ALA A 13 -26.20 -12.51 0.76
C ALA A 13 -26.20 -11.72 -0.56
N LEU A 14 -27.35 -11.13 -0.91
CA LEU A 14 -27.49 -10.32 -2.12
C LEU A 14 -26.69 -9.01 -2.05
N LEU A 15 -26.73 -8.32 -0.90
CA LEU A 15 -25.94 -7.10 -0.65
C LEU A 15 -24.45 -7.42 -0.59
N GLY A 16 -24.04 -8.47 0.14
CA GLY A 16 -22.64 -8.89 0.21
C GLY A 16 -22.06 -9.32 -1.13
N THR A 17 -22.87 -10.06 -1.93
CA THR A 17 -22.44 -10.42 -3.30
C THR A 17 -22.38 -9.19 -4.20
N GLY A 18 -23.31 -8.24 -4.06
CA GLY A 18 -23.29 -6.98 -4.78
C GLY A 18 -22.07 -6.14 -4.42
N ALA A 19 -21.75 -6.02 -3.13
CA ALA A 19 -20.56 -5.32 -2.68
C ALA A 19 -19.26 -5.98 -3.17
N ALA A 20 -19.17 -7.30 -3.18
CA ALA A 20 -18.00 -8.02 -3.68
C ALA A 20 -17.79 -7.91 -5.20
N LEU A 21 -18.89 -7.81 -5.98
CA LEU A 21 -18.82 -7.74 -7.45
C LEU A 21 -18.73 -6.29 -7.98
N PHE A 22 -19.26 -5.32 -7.25
CA PHE A 22 -19.38 -3.92 -7.70
C PHE A 22 -18.73 -2.92 -6.73
N GLY A 23 -18.29 -3.36 -5.57
CA GLY A 23 -17.56 -2.55 -4.60
C GLY A 23 -16.19 -2.20 -5.18
N GLN A 24 -15.96 -0.93 -5.45
CA GLN A 24 -14.60 -0.42 -5.61
C GLN A 24 -14.01 -0.40 -4.20
N GLY A 25 -12.83 -1.01 -4.03
CA GLY A 25 -12.20 -1.13 -2.72
C GLY A 25 -12.13 0.22 -1.97
N ALA A 26 -12.00 0.16 -0.66
CA ALA A 26 -11.96 1.34 0.23
C ALA A 26 -10.79 2.32 -0.03
N ASN A 27 -10.03 2.11 -1.08
CA ASN A 27 -8.86 2.89 -1.49
C ASN A 27 -9.17 4.00 -2.50
N ALA A 28 -10.44 4.46 -2.59
CA ALA A 28 -10.75 5.61 -3.43
C ALA A 28 -9.98 6.84 -2.91
N PRO A 29 -9.20 7.52 -3.77
CA PRO A 29 -8.51 8.74 -3.37
C PRO A 29 -9.56 9.76 -2.91
N ILE A 30 -9.27 10.45 -1.79
CA ILE A 30 -10.15 11.50 -1.29
C ILE A 30 -10.02 12.68 -2.24
N THR A 31 -10.88 12.73 -3.26
CA THR A 31 -10.99 13.85 -4.18
C THR A 31 -12.10 14.79 -3.70
N ILE A 32 -11.84 16.09 -3.75
CA ILE A 32 -12.84 17.13 -3.45
C ILE A 32 -13.18 17.83 -4.77
N PRO A 33 -14.20 17.36 -5.53
CA PRO A 33 -14.54 17.92 -6.82
C PRO A 33 -14.91 19.41 -6.70
N GLY A 34 -14.44 20.23 -7.67
CA GLY A 34 -14.76 21.65 -7.73
C GLY A 34 -13.86 22.56 -6.90
N THR A 35 -12.75 22.06 -6.40
CA THR A 35 -11.71 22.89 -5.80
C THR A 35 -10.61 23.25 -6.81
N GLU A 36 -10.07 24.47 -6.71
CA GLU A 36 -8.96 24.93 -7.55
C GLU A 36 -7.74 23.99 -7.46
N SER A 37 -7.52 23.40 -6.29
CA SER A 37 -6.44 22.40 -6.08
C SER A 37 -6.65 21.15 -6.92
N GLN A 38 -7.89 20.64 -7.00
CA GLN A 38 -8.19 19.45 -7.79
C GLN A 38 -8.07 19.73 -9.30
N GLU A 39 -8.50 20.93 -9.75
CA GLU A 39 -8.30 21.35 -11.13
C GLU A 39 -6.82 21.49 -11.48
N ALA A 40 -6.01 22.03 -10.56
CA ALA A 40 -4.57 22.16 -10.76
C ALA A 40 -3.87 20.79 -10.86
N ILE A 41 -4.23 19.83 -9.99
CA ILE A 41 -3.71 18.46 -10.05
C ILE A 41 -4.12 17.78 -11.36
N THR A 42 -5.37 17.94 -11.79
CA THR A 42 -5.86 17.38 -13.05
C THR A 42 -5.13 17.99 -14.26
N GLN A 43 -4.90 19.30 -14.26
CA GLN A 43 -4.14 19.97 -15.32
C GLN A 43 -2.67 19.58 -15.32
N LEU A 44 -2.07 19.40 -14.13
CA LEU A 44 -0.70 18.91 -13.99
C LEU A 44 -0.57 17.51 -14.62
N GLY A 45 -1.52 16.61 -14.33
CA GLY A 45 -1.57 15.28 -14.90
C GLY A 45 -1.70 15.24 -16.42
N LEU A 46 -2.44 16.18 -16.99
CA LEU A 46 -2.57 16.31 -18.45
C LEU A 46 -1.31 16.89 -19.11
N THR A 47 -0.57 17.73 -18.40
CA THR A 47 0.61 18.43 -18.93
C THR A 47 1.91 17.65 -18.68
N PHE A 48 1.99 16.95 -17.56
CA PHE A 48 3.13 16.19 -17.12
C PHE A 48 2.71 14.79 -16.64
N PRO A 49 2.28 13.89 -17.53
CA PRO A 49 1.82 12.57 -17.17
C PRO A 49 2.89 11.74 -16.45
N GLU A 50 4.16 12.01 -16.72
CA GLU A 50 5.32 11.31 -16.13
C GLU A 50 5.51 11.58 -14.63
N VAL A 51 4.92 12.65 -14.09
CA VAL A 51 5.02 13.02 -12.66
C VAL A 51 3.67 13.10 -11.95
N SER A 52 2.61 12.69 -12.61
CA SER A 52 1.23 12.82 -12.12
C SER A 52 0.62 11.51 -11.61
N GLY A 53 1.32 10.42 -11.75
CA GLY A 53 0.93 9.10 -11.24
C GLY A 53 1.20 8.96 -9.73
N THR A 54 0.88 7.79 -9.23
CA THR A 54 1.28 7.42 -7.88
C THR A 54 2.76 7.04 -7.83
N SER A 55 3.38 7.12 -6.67
CA SER A 55 4.81 6.81 -6.54
C SER A 55 5.10 5.84 -5.42
N ALA A 56 6.15 5.06 -5.63
CA ALA A 56 6.83 4.31 -4.59
C ALA A 56 8.26 4.84 -4.43
N THR A 57 8.82 4.62 -3.26
CA THR A 57 10.19 5.07 -2.94
C THR A 57 10.94 3.93 -2.27
N ILE A 58 12.15 3.65 -2.73
CA ILE A 58 13.08 2.75 -2.07
C ILE A 58 14.20 3.59 -1.48
N ILE A 59 14.51 3.39 -0.22
CA ILE A 59 15.63 4.03 0.46
C ILE A 59 16.76 3.03 0.65
N VAL A 60 17.98 3.45 0.36
CA VAL A 60 19.21 2.71 0.67
C VAL A 60 20.04 3.56 1.60
N VAL A 61 20.48 2.98 2.71
CA VAL A 61 21.28 3.68 3.73
C VAL A 61 22.58 2.90 3.95
N ALA A 62 23.70 3.57 3.72
CA ALA A 62 25.02 3.04 4.02
C ALA A 62 25.35 3.19 5.52
N PRO A 63 26.20 2.33 6.09
CA PRO A 63 26.66 2.48 7.47
C PRO A 63 27.57 3.69 7.65
N ASP A 64 27.76 4.11 8.90
CA ASP A 64 28.63 5.23 9.25
C ASP A 64 30.02 5.10 8.62
N GLY A 65 30.41 6.12 7.88
CA GLY A 65 31.71 6.22 7.22
C GLY A 65 31.75 5.77 5.77
N ASP A 66 30.68 5.16 5.26
CA ASP A 66 30.51 4.80 3.85
C ASP A 66 29.60 5.83 3.15
N SER A 67 29.70 5.90 1.81
CA SER A 67 28.84 6.73 0.98
C SER A 67 28.11 5.90 -0.05
N VAL A 68 26.82 6.19 -0.25
CA VAL A 68 26.00 5.55 -1.32
C VAL A 68 26.43 5.96 -2.72
N GLU A 69 27.28 7.01 -2.85
CA GLU A 69 27.86 7.42 -4.13
C GLU A 69 29.02 6.53 -4.56
N ASP A 70 29.62 5.80 -3.62
CA ASP A 70 30.74 4.91 -3.88
C ASP A 70 30.30 3.50 -4.25
N ALA A 71 31.18 2.73 -4.89
CA ALA A 71 30.96 1.31 -5.10
C ALA A 71 31.07 0.55 -3.76
N PRO A 72 30.23 -0.49 -3.51
CA PRO A 72 29.31 -1.10 -4.47
C PRO A 72 27.89 -0.48 -4.48
N TYR A 73 27.57 0.43 -3.55
CA TYR A 73 26.21 0.97 -3.36
C TYR A 73 25.64 1.59 -4.64
N ARG A 74 26.43 2.44 -5.31
CA ARG A 74 25.99 3.12 -6.51
C ARG A 74 25.58 2.13 -7.61
N SER A 75 26.40 1.10 -7.86
CA SER A 75 26.08 0.11 -8.89
C SER A 75 24.81 -0.68 -8.55
N ILE A 76 24.63 -1.06 -7.27
CA ILE A 76 23.43 -1.77 -6.81
C ILE A 76 22.18 -0.91 -7.04
N ILE A 77 22.26 0.40 -6.76
CA ILE A 77 21.14 1.34 -6.95
C ILE A 77 20.83 1.53 -8.43
N GLU A 78 21.86 1.68 -9.28
CA GLU A 78 21.69 1.87 -10.72
C GLU A 78 21.13 0.60 -11.39
N ASP A 79 21.60 -0.59 -11.01
CA ASP A 79 21.10 -1.88 -11.51
C ASP A 79 19.63 -2.10 -11.09
N ALA A 80 19.30 -1.83 -9.83
CA ALA A 80 17.94 -1.91 -9.32
C ALA A 80 16.98 -0.94 -10.03
N ALA A 81 17.44 0.25 -10.35
CA ALA A 81 16.65 1.23 -11.10
C ALA A 81 16.35 0.73 -12.51
N ALA A 82 17.34 0.15 -13.18
CA ALA A 82 17.16 -0.43 -14.53
C ALA A 82 16.16 -1.59 -14.52
N ASP A 83 16.22 -2.48 -13.53
CA ASP A 83 15.26 -3.58 -13.38
C ASP A 83 13.82 -3.09 -13.13
N LEU A 84 13.68 -1.98 -12.40
CA LEU A 84 12.37 -1.37 -12.13
C LEU A 84 11.80 -0.62 -13.34
N GLU A 85 12.65 -0.05 -14.21
CA GLU A 85 12.18 0.61 -15.45
C GLU A 85 11.49 -0.38 -16.41
N ASP A 86 11.90 -1.65 -16.38
CA ASP A 86 11.32 -2.71 -17.20
C ASP A 86 10.04 -3.34 -16.55
N ALA A 87 9.69 -2.94 -15.35
CA ALA A 87 8.53 -3.48 -14.62
C ALA A 87 7.19 -2.94 -15.17
N GLU A 88 6.18 -3.82 -15.24
CA GLU A 88 4.85 -3.45 -15.73
C GLU A 88 4.21 -2.37 -14.85
N GLY A 89 3.68 -1.33 -15.48
CA GLY A 89 3.02 -0.20 -14.80
C GLY A 89 3.98 0.87 -14.29
N VAL A 90 5.29 0.71 -14.43
CA VAL A 90 6.28 1.74 -14.11
C VAL A 90 6.44 2.67 -15.31
N THR A 91 6.36 3.98 -15.07
CA THR A 91 6.49 5.01 -16.12
C THR A 91 7.86 5.69 -16.12
N ALA A 92 8.48 5.80 -14.96
CA ALA A 92 9.82 6.35 -14.80
C ALA A 92 10.45 5.92 -13.48
N VAL A 93 11.76 5.78 -13.46
CA VAL A 93 12.54 5.56 -12.24
C VAL A 93 13.59 6.68 -12.13
N GLN A 94 13.62 7.33 -10.98
CA GLN A 94 14.58 8.38 -10.71
C GLN A 94 15.55 7.93 -9.61
N THR A 95 16.82 7.96 -9.91
CA THR A 95 17.89 7.77 -8.92
C THR A 95 18.51 9.11 -8.56
N PRO A 96 19.15 9.26 -7.39
CA PRO A 96 19.85 10.50 -7.03
C PRO A 96 21.05 10.82 -7.93
N PHE A 97 21.47 9.85 -8.77
CA PHE A 97 22.62 9.98 -9.66
C PHE A 97 22.25 10.41 -11.08
N SER A 98 20.96 10.50 -11.41
CA SER A 98 20.49 10.95 -12.72
C SER A 98 20.69 12.45 -12.91
N GLU A 99 20.96 12.90 -14.14
CA GLU A 99 21.22 14.33 -14.47
C GLU A 99 20.02 15.25 -14.14
N GLN A 100 18.82 14.69 -14.09
CA GLN A 100 17.58 15.42 -13.74
C GLN A 100 17.23 15.34 -12.24
N ALA A 101 18.02 14.62 -11.44
CA ALA A 101 17.74 14.45 -10.03
C ALA A 101 17.96 15.76 -9.26
N SER A 102 16.86 16.33 -8.77
CA SER A 102 16.92 17.45 -7.79
C SER A 102 16.63 16.87 -6.41
N GLY A 103 17.60 16.23 -5.77
CA GLY A 103 17.44 15.60 -4.46
C GLY A 103 17.52 14.06 -4.52
N GLY A 104 17.13 13.42 -3.42
CA GLY A 104 17.22 11.95 -3.29
C GLY A 104 18.54 11.45 -2.71
N LEU A 105 19.51 12.34 -2.48
CA LEU A 105 20.74 12.08 -1.74
C LEU A 105 20.71 12.86 -0.43
N SER A 106 21.10 12.23 0.67
CA SER A 106 21.26 12.95 1.94
C SER A 106 22.49 13.87 1.94
N ASP A 107 22.47 14.91 2.76
CA ASP A 107 23.56 15.90 2.82
C ASP A 107 24.91 15.27 3.22
N ASP A 108 24.88 14.15 3.94
CA ASP A 108 26.07 13.40 4.36
C ASP A 108 26.47 12.29 3.37
N GLY A 109 25.72 12.13 2.28
CA GLY A 109 25.96 11.10 1.28
C GLY A 109 25.71 9.66 1.75
N GLN A 110 25.08 9.46 2.90
CA GLN A 110 24.85 8.13 3.46
C GLN A 110 23.52 7.50 3.03
N ALA A 111 22.57 8.28 2.55
CA ALA A 111 21.27 7.75 2.10
C ALA A 111 20.92 8.18 0.68
N ALA A 112 20.37 7.25 -0.08
CA ALA A 112 19.87 7.45 -1.43
C ALA A 112 18.40 7.04 -1.54
N LEU A 113 17.61 7.82 -2.28
CA LEU A 113 16.22 7.52 -2.60
C LEU A 113 16.10 7.16 -4.08
N ILE A 114 15.51 6.01 -4.36
CA ILE A 114 15.04 5.64 -5.70
C ILE A 114 13.54 5.93 -5.72
N THR A 115 13.10 6.80 -6.61
CA THR A 115 11.67 7.12 -6.77
C THR A 115 11.13 6.44 -8.01
N VAL A 116 10.13 5.60 -7.82
CA VAL A 116 9.46 4.84 -8.88
C VAL A 116 8.11 5.49 -9.15
N GLN A 117 7.92 6.01 -10.35
CA GLN A 117 6.65 6.56 -10.82
C GLN A 117 5.83 5.44 -11.44
N ILE A 118 4.57 5.34 -11.05
CA ILE A 118 3.67 4.27 -11.46
C ILE A 118 2.47 4.90 -12.15
N GLU A 119 2.02 4.30 -13.25
CA GLU A 119 0.88 4.77 -14.02
C GLU A 119 -0.42 4.66 -13.20
N GLY A 120 -1.22 5.74 -13.24
CA GLY A 120 -2.56 5.75 -12.66
C GLY A 120 -2.61 6.14 -11.19
N GLU A 121 -3.77 5.88 -10.60
CA GLU A 121 -4.06 6.19 -9.19
C GLU A 121 -3.65 5.01 -8.29
N VAL A 122 -3.48 5.28 -6.99
CA VAL A 122 -3.12 4.26 -5.97
C VAL A 122 -3.99 3.00 -6.05
N SER A 123 -5.29 3.18 -6.30
CA SER A 123 -6.26 2.07 -6.42
C SER A 123 -6.10 1.21 -7.68
N SER A 124 -5.36 1.70 -8.68
CA SER A 124 -5.12 1.01 -9.96
C SER A 124 -3.76 0.32 -10.05
N VAL A 125 -2.91 0.50 -9.05
CA VAL A 125 -1.59 -0.18 -9.00
C VAL A 125 -1.80 -1.69 -8.93
N SER A 126 -1.15 -2.41 -9.85
CA SER A 126 -1.27 -3.86 -9.91
C SER A 126 -0.47 -4.56 -8.81
N ASP A 127 -0.94 -5.73 -8.37
CA ASP A 127 -0.20 -6.56 -7.43
C ASP A 127 1.16 -6.98 -8.00
N ASP A 128 1.28 -7.13 -9.32
CA ASP A 128 2.54 -7.47 -10.00
C ASP A 128 3.55 -6.34 -9.91
N THR A 129 3.11 -5.08 -10.03
CA THR A 129 3.96 -3.89 -9.84
C THR A 129 4.48 -3.81 -8.40
N ILE A 130 3.60 -4.03 -7.42
CA ILE A 130 3.97 -4.05 -6.00
C ILE A 130 4.99 -5.17 -5.75
N ALA A 131 4.72 -6.37 -6.25
CA ALA A 131 5.62 -7.51 -6.10
C ALA A 131 6.98 -7.30 -6.79
N ALA A 132 7.04 -6.54 -7.89
CA ALA A 132 8.30 -6.16 -8.52
C ALA A 132 9.13 -5.25 -7.60
N ILE A 133 8.51 -4.22 -7.01
CA ILE A 133 9.18 -3.31 -6.06
C ILE A 133 9.69 -4.07 -4.82
N GLU A 134 8.87 -4.95 -4.26
CA GLU A 134 9.25 -5.79 -3.12
C GLU A 134 10.44 -6.68 -3.45
N ARG A 135 10.39 -7.39 -4.58
CA ARG A 135 11.46 -8.27 -5.05
C ARG A 135 12.76 -7.52 -5.26
N THR A 136 12.73 -6.40 -5.98
CA THR A 136 13.92 -5.57 -6.22
C THR A 136 14.50 -5.03 -4.92
N THR A 137 13.65 -4.65 -3.94
CA THR A 137 14.14 -4.23 -2.63
C THR A 137 14.81 -5.36 -1.87
N ASP A 138 14.30 -6.59 -1.96
CA ASP A 138 14.92 -7.76 -1.35
C ASP A 138 16.25 -8.10 -2.05
N GLU A 139 16.34 -7.99 -3.38
CA GLU A 139 17.58 -8.16 -4.15
C GLU A 139 18.64 -7.12 -3.77
N ILE A 140 18.23 -5.84 -3.60
CA ILE A 140 19.12 -4.80 -3.06
C ILE A 140 19.65 -5.24 -1.69
N ARG A 141 18.77 -5.68 -0.79
CA ARG A 141 19.13 -6.09 0.59
C ARG A 141 20.15 -7.20 0.60
N ASP A 142 20.01 -8.18 -0.29
CA ASP A 142 20.91 -9.35 -0.38
C ASP A 142 22.29 -8.98 -0.95
N GLN A 143 22.36 -7.93 -1.75
CA GLN A 143 23.61 -7.45 -2.37
C GLN A 143 24.33 -6.41 -1.51
N LEU A 144 23.63 -5.74 -0.59
CA LEU A 144 24.21 -4.67 0.22
C LEU A 144 25.28 -5.20 1.18
N PRO A 145 26.37 -4.44 1.40
CA PRO A 145 27.37 -4.72 2.42
C PRO A 145 26.77 -4.79 3.83
N SER A 146 27.44 -5.52 4.71
CA SER A 146 27.01 -5.67 6.11
C SER A 146 26.92 -4.33 6.82
N GLY A 147 25.78 -4.07 7.45
CA GLY A 147 25.49 -2.82 8.16
C GLY A 147 24.68 -1.81 7.35
N ALA A 148 24.58 -1.96 6.03
CA ALA A 148 23.68 -1.18 5.21
C ALA A 148 22.23 -1.65 5.36
N GLN A 149 21.30 -0.75 5.09
CA GLN A 149 19.87 -1.00 5.21
C GLN A 149 19.13 -0.55 3.96
N THR A 150 18.06 -1.25 3.63
CA THR A 150 17.11 -0.82 2.61
C THR A 150 15.68 -1.04 3.07
N SER A 151 14.79 -0.18 2.63
CA SER A 151 13.36 -0.25 2.87
C SER A 151 12.61 0.38 1.71
N TYR A 152 11.35 0.02 1.55
CA TYR A 152 10.48 0.61 0.55
C TYR A 152 9.21 1.17 1.20
N GLY A 153 8.58 2.12 0.53
CA GLY A 153 7.37 2.78 0.97
C GLY A 153 6.80 3.67 -0.14
N GLY A 154 5.88 4.53 0.21
CA GLY A 154 5.28 5.48 -0.72
C GLY A 154 3.78 5.30 -0.87
N GLU A 155 3.17 6.19 -1.64
CA GLU A 155 1.73 6.24 -1.80
C GLU A 155 1.18 4.98 -2.50
N ALA A 156 1.92 4.45 -3.47
CA ALA A 156 1.57 3.22 -4.19
C ALA A 156 1.39 2.00 -3.28
N LEU A 157 2.11 1.98 -2.17
CA LEU A 157 2.12 0.88 -1.20
C LEU A 157 1.17 1.13 -0.02
N SER A 158 0.51 2.30 -0.01
CA SER A 158 -0.46 2.71 1.01
C SER A 158 -1.83 2.03 0.85
N THR A 159 -1.95 1.02 0.01
CA THR A 159 -3.13 0.16 -0.10
C THR A 159 -3.34 -0.63 1.19
N SER A 160 -3.48 0.08 2.27
CA SER A 160 -3.84 -0.51 3.54
C SER A 160 -5.35 -0.55 3.67
N VAL A 161 -5.98 -1.54 3.06
CA VAL A 161 -7.04 -2.20 3.82
C VAL A 161 -6.31 -2.74 5.05
N PRO A 162 -6.61 -2.27 6.26
CA PRO A 162 -5.94 -2.79 7.46
C PRO A 162 -6.17 -4.29 7.49
N ALA A 163 -5.16 -5.07 7.17
CA ALA A 163 -5.21 -6.50 7.38
C ALA A 163 -5.47 -6.68 8.87
N ILE A 164 -6.51 -7.46 9.22
CA ILE A 164 -6.84 -7.75 10.62
C ILE A 164 -5.58 -8.27 11.27
N SER A 165 -4.98 -7.46 12.13
CA SER A 165 -3.74 -7.85 12.80
C SER A 165 -4.00 -9.05 13.72
N PRO A 166 -3.02 -9.93 13.95
CA PRO A 166 -3.16 -11.02 14.91
C PRO A 166 -3.61 -10.53 16.30
N THR A 167 -3.21 -9.31 16.68
CA THR A 167 -3.59 -8.67 17.94
C THR A 167 -5.09 -8.33 17.99
N GLU A 168 -5.64 -7.85 16.87
CA GLU A 168 -7.09 -7.59 16.75
C GLU A 168 -7.91 -8.87 16.80
N ALA A 169 -7.45 -9.92 16.12
CA ALA A 169 -8.10 -11.22 16.17
C ALA A 169 -8.14 -11.79 17.60
N VAL A 170 -7.04 -11.67 18.36
CA VAL A 170 -6.98 -12.05 19.78
C VAL A 170 -7.92 -11.18 20.63
N GLY A 171 -7.97 -9.87 20.39
CA GLY A 171 -8.90 -8.94 21.05
C GLY A 171 -10.37 -9.34 20.85
N VAL A 172 -10.75 -9.64 19.60
CA VAL A 172 -12.12 -10.12 19.28
C VAL A 172 -12.42 -11.45 19.96
N LEU A 173 -11.47 -12.37 20.01
CA LEU A 173 -11.65 -13.66 20.68
C LEU A 173 -11.84 -13.51 22.19
N ILE A 174 -11.05 -12.66 22.85
CA ILE A 174 -11.21 -12.35 24.28
C ILE A 174 -12.58 -11.71 24.55
N ALA A 175 -12.98 -10.72 23.73
CA ALA A 175 -14.29 -10.08 23.84
C ALA A 175 -15.42 -11.09 23.69
N PHE A 176 -15.30 -12.04 22.76
CA PHE A 176 -16.28 -13.10 22.57
C PHE A 176 -16.40 -14.02 23.79
N VAL A 177 -15.27 -14.42 24.38
CA VAL A 177 -15.29 -15.23 25.61
C VAL A 177 -15.97 -14.48 26.76
N VAL A 178 -15.65 -13.19 26.92
CA VAL A 178 -16.31 -12.35 27.96
C VAL A 178 -17.80 -12.25 27.71
N LEU A 179 -18.25 -12.08 26.47
CA LEU A 179 -19.68 -12.07 26.12
C LEU A 179 -20.36 -13.40 26.43
N ILE A 180 -19.74 -14.53 26.19
CA ILE A 180 -20.29 -15.85 26.54
C ILE A 180 -20.46 -15.96 28.07
N LEU A 181 -19.45 -15.55 28.83
CA LEU A 181 -19.50 -15.61 30.31
C LEU A 181 -20.56 -14.68 30.89
N THR A 182 -20.74 -13.50 30.33
CA THR A 182 -21.71 -12.51 30.82
C THR A 182 -23.14 -12.81 30.42
N LEU A 183 -23.35 -13.27 29.17
CA LEU A 183 -24.67 -13.56 28.62
C LEU A 183 -25.14 -15.01 28.87
N GLY A 184 -24.23 -15.89 29.25
CA GLY A 184 -24.53 -17.29 29.54
C GLY A 184 -25.02 -18.11 28.31
N SER A 185 -24.87 -17.55 27.09
CA SER A 185 -25.36 -18.17 25.85
C SER A 185 -24.47 -17.83 24.66
N LEU A 186 -24.02 -18.86 23.97
CA LEU A 186 -23.20 -18.72 22.76
C LEU A 186 -23.96 -17.96 21.64
N ILE A 187 -25.26 -18.20 21.51
CA ILE A 187 -26.09 -17.54 20.51
C ILE A 187 -26.24 -16.05 20.83
N ALA A 188 -26.50 -15.71 22.10
CA ALA A 188 -26.63 -14.33 22.54
C ALA A 188 -25.29 -13.56 22.40
N ALA A 189 -24.15 -14.20 22.66
CA ALA A 189 -22.82 -13.64 22.49
C ALA A 189 -22.42 -13.46 21.01
N GLY A 190 -22.85 -14.35 20.15
CA GLY A 190 -22.54 -14.30 18.71
C GLY A 190 -23.33 -13.26 17.93
N MET A 191 -24.52 -12.88 18.38
CA MET A 191 -25.38 -11.91 17.70
C MET A 191 -24.72 -10.53 17.48
N PRO A 192 -24.14 -9.87 18.49
CA PRO A 192 -23.47 -8.58 18.33
C PRO A 192 -22.27 -8.66 17.37
N LEU A 193 -21.50 -9.75 17.44
CA LEU A 193 -20.36 -9.97 16.56
C LEU A 193 -20.78 -10.16 15.11
N LEU A 194 -21.83 -10.93 14.85
CA LEU A 194 -22.37 -11.10 13.50
C LEU A 194 -22.88 -9.76 12.93
N ILE A 195 -23.58 -8.96 13.75
CA ILE A 195 -24.06 -7.65 13.32
C ILE A 195 -22.89 -6.71 13.02
N ALA A 196 -21.85 -6.71 13.85
CA ALA A 196 -20.66 -5.89 13.62
C ALA A 196 -19.91 -6.32 12.34
N MET A 197 -19.70 -7.63 12.13
CA MET A 197 -19.06 -8.15 10.90
C MET A 197 -19.87 -7.83 9.64
N LEU A 198 -21.19 -7.93 9.72
CA LEU A 198 -22.07 -7.57 8.60
C LEU A 198 -22.04 -6.06 8.34
N GLY A 199 -22.01 -5.24 9.41
CA GLY A 199 -21.90 -3.79 9.28
C GLY A 199 -20.60 -3.34 8.60
N VAL A 200 -19.49 -3.92 8.98
CA VAL A 200 -18.17 -3.64 8.36
C VAL A 200 -18.08 -4.20 6.95
N GLY A 201 -18.67 -5.39 6.69
CA GLY A 201 -18.60 -6.02 5.36
C GLY A 201 -19.52 -5.38 4.31
N VAL A 202 -20.45 -4.50 4.72
CA VAL A 202 -21.39 -3.78 3.82
C VAL A 202 -21.00 -2.30 3.68
N SER A 203 -20.10 -1.80 4.51
CA SER A 203 -19.59 -0.43 4.47
C SER A 203 -18.49 -0.25 3.44
#